data_fd18dcea0a4b097f6668c409ad5c7fe4
#
_entry.id   fd18dcea0a4b097f6668c409ad5c7fe4
#
_cell.length_a   1.000
_cell.length_b   1.000
_cell.length_c   1.000
_cell.angle_alpha   90.00
_cell.angle_beta   90.00
_cell.angle_gamma   90.00
#
_symmetry.space_group_name_H-M   'P 1'
#
loop_
_entity.id
_entity.type
_entity.pdbx_description
1 polymer ?
#
loop_
_entity_poly.entity_id
_entity_poly.type
_entity_poly.pdbx_seq_one_letter_code
_entity_poly.pdbx_strand_id
1 'polypeptide(L)'
;MKVNVMTHPLIQHKVTLMRDVQTGSKDFRELLDEITMLMGYEITRNLPLEDVEVETPLMKMTGKRIAGKKLGIIPILRAGL
;
A
#
# COMPACT_ATOMS: atom_id res chain seq x y z
N MET A 1 -18.08 8.62 1.87
CA MET A 1 -16.90 7.74 2.02
C MET A 1 -16.90 6.68 0.95
N LYS A 2 -15.76 6.47 0.33
CA LYS A 2 -15.63 5.46 -0.72
C LYS A 2 -14.97 4.21 -0.15
N VAL A 3 -15.60 3.07 -0.36
CA VAL A 3 -15.08 1.78 0.09
C VAL A 3 -14.58 1.01 -1.12
N ASN A 4 -13.33 0.55 -1.05
CA ASN A 4 -12.75 -0.26 -2.10
C ASN A 4 -12.62 -1.70 -1.62
N VAL A 5 -13.22 -2.61 -2.38
CA VAL A 5 -13.08 -4.05 -2.10
C VAL A 5 -11.96 -4.60 -2.95
N MET A 6 -10.98 -5.20 -2.30
CA MET A 6 -9.82 -5.74 -3.00
C MET A 6 -10.12 -7.14 -3.52
N THR A 7 -10.24 -7.25 -4.83
CA THR A 7 -10.52 -8.53 -5.49
C THR A 7 -9.31 -9.11 -6.23
N HIS A 8 -8.16 -8.46 -6.11
CA HIS A 8 -6.96 -8.91 -6.78
C HIS A 8 -6.56 -10.30 -6.29
N PRO A 9 -6.33 -11.27 -7.20
CA PRO A 9 -6.05 -12.65 -6.83
C PRO A 9 -4.89 -12.82 -5.86
N LEU A 10 -3.82 -12.06 -6.04
CA LEU A 10 -2.65 -12.17 -5.17
C LEU A 10 -2.98 -11.72 -3.74
N ILE A 11 -3.76 -10.65 -3.61
CA ILE A 11 -4.17 -10.18 -2.29
C ILE A 11 -5.05 -11.20 -1.61
N GLN A 12 -6.01 -11.78 -2.35
CA GLN A 12 -6.89 -12.81 -1.80
C GLN A 12 -6.10 -14.03 -1.35
N HIS A 13 -5.11 -14.44 -2.14
CA HIS A 13 -4.23 -15.55 -1.81
C HIS A 13 -3.50 -15.29 -0.48
N LYS A 14 -2.90 -14.11 -0.35
CA LYS A 14 -2.15 -13.76 0.85
C LYS A 14 -3.05 -13.64 2.08
N VAL A 15 -4.25 -13.12 1.91
CA VAL A 15 -5.23 -13.05 3.01
C VAL A 15 -5.60 -14.46 3.49
N THR A 16 -5.76 -15.38 2.56
CA THR A 16 -6.06 -16.77 2.92
C THR A 16 -4.93 -17.38 3.74
N LEU A 17 -3.68 -17.17 3.31
CA LEU A 17 -2.53 -17.67 4.07
C LEU A 17 -2.46 -17.03 5.46
N MET A 18 -2.78 -15.75 5.56
CA MET A 18 -2.73 -15.04 6.82
C MET A 18 -3.78 -15.57 7.81
N ARG A 19 -4.92 -16.04 7.30
CA ARG A 19 -6.00 -16.58 8.14
C ARG A 19 -5.77 -18.02 8.58
N ASP A 20 -4.80 -18.69 7.98
CA ASP A 20 -4.53 -20.09 8.31
C ASP A 20 -4.01 -20.20 9.74
N VAL A 21 -4.56 -21.12 10.50
CA VAL A 21 -4.16 -21.38 11.89
C VAL A 21 -2.70 -21.84 11.98
N GLN A 22 -2.16 -22.41 10.91
CA GLN A 22 -0.78 -22.88 10.86
C GLN A 22 0.23 -21.75 10.66
N THR A 23 -0.23 -20.55 10.31
CA THR A 23 0.66 -19.44 10.07
C THR A 23 1.21 -18.89 11.39
N GLY A 24 2.53 -18.93 11.54
CA GLY A 24 3.20 -18.40 12.72
C GLY A 24 3.19 -16.88 12.75
N SER A 25 3.54 -16.31 13.90
CA SER A 25 3.48 -14.86 14.08
C SER A 25 4.44 -14.11 13.15
N LYS A 26 5.61 -14.67 12.84
CA LYS A 26 6.54 -14.05 11.91
C LYS A 26 5.95 -13.99 10.50
N ASP A 27 5.43 -15.12 10.05
CA ASP A 27 4.83 -15.21 8.71
C ASP A 27 3.59 -14.34 8.62
N PHE A 28 2.81 -14.26 9.71
CA PHE A 28 1.64 -13.40 9.76
C PHE A 28 2.04 -11.94 9.54
N ARG A 29 3.09 -11.47 10.20
CA ARG A 29 3.56 -10.09 10.04
C ARG A 29 4.06 -9.80 8.64
N GLU A 30 4.81 -10.72 8.07
CA GLU A 30 5.30 -10.57 6.70
C GLU A 30 4.14 -10.48 5.71
N LEU A 31 3.14 -11.35 5.87
CA LEU A 31 1.96 -11.33 5.02
C LEU A 31 1.17 -10.03 5.19
N LEU A 32 1.04 -9.56 6.41
CA LEU A 32 0.34 -8.31 6.68
C LEU A 32 1.04 -7.13 5.99
N ASP A 33 2.36 -7.06 6.09
CA ASP A 33 3.13 -6.01 5.43
C ASP A 33 2.98 -6.07 3.92
N GLU A 34 3.05 -7.26 3.34
CA GLU A 34 2.90 -7.44 1.90
C GLU A 34 1.50 -7.03 1.44
N ILE A 35 0.47 -7.44 2.16
CA ILE A 35 -0.91 -7.08 1.84
C ILE A 35 -1.10 -5.57 1.91
N THR A 36 -0.57 -4.95 2.94
CA THR A 36 -0.66 -3.50 3.12
C THR A 36 -0.02 -2.76 1.96
N MET A 37 1.14 -3.21 1.52
CA MET A 37 1.83 -2.59 0.37
C MET A 37 1.04 -2.78 -0.92
N LEU A 38 0.51 -3.97 -1.16
CA LEU A 38 -0.26 -4.25 -2.37
C LEU A 38 -1.55 -3.45 -2.40
N MET A 39 -2.26 -3.38 -1.27
CA MET A 39 -3.49 -2.60 -1.18
C MET A 39 -3.20 -1.11 -1.36
N GLY A 40 -2.12 -0.63 -0.74
CA GLY A 40 -1.70 0.75 -0.90
C GLY A 40 -1.41 1.10 -2.35
N TYR A 41 -0.74 0.21 -3.06
CA TYR A 41 -0.46 0.40 -4.47
C TYR A 41 -1.75 0.54 -5.28
N GLU A 42 -2.72 -0.32 -5.04
CA GLU A 42 -4.00 -0.28 -5.77
C GLU A 42 -4.83 0.95 -5.41
N ILE A 43 -4.90 1.28 -4.13
CA ILE A 43 -5.70 2.42 -3.66
C ILE A 43 -5.16 3.74 -4.20
N THR A 44 -3.84 3.83 -4.34
CA THR A 44 -3.20 5.07 -4.77
C THR A 44 -3.09 5.21 -6.29
N ARG A 45 -3.66 4.28 -7.05
CA ARG A 45 -3.55 4.27 -8.51
C ARG A 45 -3.97 5.59 -9.16
N ASN A 46 -5.00 6.22 -8.65
CA ASN A 46 -5.59 7.41 -9.26
C ASN A 46 -5.26 8.71 -8.52
N LEU A 47 -4.21 8.71 -7.71
CA LEU A 47 -3.81 9.93 -7.04
C LEU A 47 -3.30 10.96 -8.05
N PRO A 48 -3.70 12.23 -7.91
CA PRO A 48 -3.21 13.27 -8.80
C PRO A 48 -1.73 13.55 -8.54
N LEU A 49 -1.03 13.86 -9.62
CA LEU A 49 0.38 14.24 -9.56
C LEU A 49 0.52 15.71 -9.90
N GLU A 50 1.55 16.33 -9.37
CA GLU A 50 1.91 17.70 -9.73
C GLU A 50 3.34 17.74 -10.25
N ASP A 51 3.61 18.74 -11.09
CA ASP A 51 4.96 18.95 -11.58
C ASP A 51 5.82 19.59 -10.49
N VAL A 52 7.04 19.11 -10.37
CA VAL A 52 8.00 19.68 -9.43
C VAL A 52 9.35 19.73 -10.10
N GLU A 53 10.06 20.85 -9.91
CA GLU A 53 11.38 21.01 -10.46
C GLU A 53 12.37 20.25 -9.58
N VAL A 54 13.19 19.41 -10.22
CA VAL A 54 14.15 18.56 -9.54
C VAL A 54 15.52 18.78 -10.13
N GLU A 55 16.51 18.95 -9.27
CA GLU A 55 17.90 19.04 -9.69
C GLU A 55 18.56 17.68 -9.54
N THR A 56 18.96 17.12 -10.67
CA THR A 56 19.70 15.85 -10.69
C THR A 56 21.19 16.13 -10.77
N PRO A 57 22.05 15.13 -10.55
CA PRO A 57 23.49 15.32 -10.71
C PRO A 57 23.92 15.81 -12.10
N LEU A 58 23.08 15.56 -13.11
CA LEU A 58 23.42 15.93 -14.50
C LEU A 58 22.72 17.18 -14.97
N MET A 59 21.50 17.48 -14.50
CA MET A 59 20.73 18.60 -14.98
C MET A 59 19.49 18.84 -14.13
N LYS A 60 18.87 19.99 -14.31
CA LYS A 60 17.55 20.25 -13.74
C LYS A 60 16.50 19.63 -14.65
N MET A 61 15.44 19.09 -14.06
CA MET A 61 14.34 18.51 -14.82
C MET A 61 13.03 18.69 -14.08
N THR A 62 11.93 18.48 -14.80
CA THR A 62 10.61 18.46 -14.20
C THR A 62 10.23 17.03 -13.86
N GLY A 63 9.96 16.78 -12.59
CA GLY A 63 9.51 15.47 -12.13
C GLY A 63 8.06 15.52 -11.69
N LYS A 64 7.57 14.40 -11.21
CA LYS A 64 6.20 14.23 -10.73
C LYS A 64 6.22 13.84 -9.28
N ARG A 65 5.31 14.40 -8.51
CA ARG A 65 5.08 13.97 -7.13
C ARG A 65 3.60 14.02 -6.82
N ILE A 66 3.18 13.33 -5.78
CA ILE A 66 1.78 13.33 -5.38
C ILE A 66 1.36 14.74 -4.98
N ALA A 67 0.28 15.21 -5.61
CA ALA A 67 -0.20 16.56 -5.39
C ALA A 67 -1.01 16.67 -4.09
N GLY A 68 -0.81 17.76 -3.39
CA GLY A 68 -1.69 18.17 -2.30
C GLY A 68 -1.53 17.38 -1.02
N LYS A 69 -2.59 16.68 -0.63
CA LYS A 69 -2.71 16.10 0.71
C LYS A 69 -1.75 14.94 0.94
N LYS A 70 -1.29 14.83 2.17
CA LYS A 70 -0.46 13.71 2.58
C LYS A 70 -1.28 12.44 2.62
N LEU A 71 -0.67 11.33 2.20
CA LEU A 71 -1.29 10.02 2.28
C LEU A 71 -1.06 9.44 3.66
N GLY A 72 -2.14 9.03 4.31
CA GLY A 72 -2.06 8.35 5.59
C GLY A 72 -2.51 6.91 5.46
N ILE A 73 -1.75 5.98 6.04
CA ILE A 73 -2.13 4.58 6.10
C ILE A 73 -2.33 4.20 7.56
N ILE A 74 -3.55 3.80 7.87
CA ILE A 74 -3.89 3.41 9.24
C ILE A 74 -4.27 1.94 9.21
N PRO A 75 -3.35 1.05 9.60
CA PRO A 75 -3.70 -0.36 9.72
C PRO A 75 -4.55 -0.57 10.96
N ILE A 76 -5.61 -1.34 10.81
CA ILE A 76 -6.46 -1.70 11.95
C ILE A 76 -6.01 -3.06 12.43
N LEU A 77 -5.33 -3.06 13.57
CA LEU A 77 -4.91 -4.30 14.21
C LEU A 77 -6.00 -4.74 15.18
N ARG A 78 -6.53 -5.93 14.92
CA ARG A 78 -7.52 -6.49 15.83
C ARG A 78 -6.84 -6.89 17.12
N ALA A 79 -7.53 -6.62 18.19
CA ALA A 79 -6.98 -6.93 19.51
C ALA A 79 -6.77 -8.42 19.73
N GLY A 80 -7.40 -9.25 18.95
CA GLY A 80 -7.19 -10.68 19.01
C GLY A 80 -5.87 -11.15 18.43
N LEU A 81 -5.13 -10.26 17.90
CA LEU A 81 -3.81 -10.57 17.41
C LEU A 81 -2.86 -10.82 18.55
#